data_2749a1805ab90e4eec4a646a9f375b9f
#
_entry.id   2749a1805ab90e4eec4a646a9f375b9f
#
_cell.length_a   1.000
_cell.length_b   1.000
_cell.length_c   1.000
_cell.angle_alpha   90.00
_cell.angle_beta   90.00
_cell.angle_gamma   90.00
#
_symmetry.space_group_name_H-M   'P 1'
#
loop_
_entity.id
_entity.type
_entity.pdbx_description
1 polymer ?
#
loop_
_entity_poly.entity_id
_entity_poly.type
_entity_poly.pdbx_seq_one_letter_code
_entity_poly.pdbx_strand_id
1 'polypeptide(L)'
;IIDYDIASVDHSGSREIPIILSLIFIVTFFQSKKASRIILFIFGFLSIASLFWGIDRGLVVNLIIISFLLFFLIRKNYRELIFLSFSILFWWFVFYLILGDEFTYFISNTISIYSYISYIHGIIHPTPFGDDPDSYRATKTLLSIILISILTINLFFIDNEKYHSGFKFFLVFLCFVCIFSYIYV
;
A
#
# COMPACT_ATOMS: atom_id res chain seq x y z
N ILE A 1 29.14 -1.43 -29.58
CA ILE A 1 28.28 -0.41 -29.01
C ILE A 1 26.88 -0.90 -29.32
N ILE A 2 26.26 -1.58 -28.36
CA ILE A 2 24.87 -1.99 -28.48
C ILE A 2 24.08 -0.84 -27.88
N ASP A 3 23.45 -0.02 -28.74
CA ASP A 3 22.47 0.96 -28.36
C ASP A 3 21.30 0.19 -27.71
N TYR A 4 21.30 0.16 -26.38
CA TYR A 4 20.10 -0.20 -25.62
C TYR A 4 19.15 1.00 -25.63
N ASP A 5 18.55 1.30 -26.77
CA ASP A 5 17.24 1.92 -26.80
C ASP A 5 16.25 0.88 -26.27
N ILE A 6 16.32 0.66 -24.97
CA ILE A 6 15.22 0.05 -24.26
C ILE A 6 14.12 1.09 -24.35
N ALA A 7 13.29 0.95 -25.40
CA ALA A 7 12.00 1.60 -25.44
C ALA A 7 11.40 1.40 -24.04
N SER A 8 11.27 2.47 -23.31
CA SER A 8 10.61 2.47 -21.99
C SER A 8 9.16 2.10 -22.29
N VAL A 9 8.91 0.79 -22.40
CA VAL A 9 7.55 0.29 -22.39
C VAL A 9 6.97 0.82 -21.09
N ASP A 10 6.04 1.74 -21.20
CA ASP A 10 5.36 2.32 -20.07
C ASP A 10 4.60 1.21 -19.34
N HIS A 11 5.28 0.54 -18.41
CA HIS A 11 4.73 -0.52 -17.57
C HIS A 11 3.90 0.05 -16.41
N SER A 12 3.49 1.33 -16.49
CA SER A 12 2.76 2.01 -15.43
C SER A 12 1.54 1.21 -14.98
N GLY A 13 0.79 0.62 -15.90
CA GLY A 13 -0.38 -0.20 -15.57
C GLY A 13 -0.05 -1.48 -14.79
N SER A 14 1.03 -2.17 -15.14
CA SER A 14 1.40 -3.42 -14.47
C SER A 14 1.96 -3.19 -13.06
N ARG A 15 2.59 -2.05 -12.81
CA ARG A 15 3.14 -1.70 -11.50
C ARG A 15 2.08 -1.50 -10.43
N GLU A 16 0.85 -1.10 -10.81
CA GLU A 16 -0.26 -0.85 -9.89
C GLU A 16 -1.02 -2.12 -9.49
N ILE A 17 -0.76 -3.27 -10.13
CA ILE A 17 -1.47 -4.53 -9.88
C ILE A 17 -1.52 -4.91 -8.40
N PRO A 18 -0.42 -4.88 -7.62
CA PRO A 18 -0.47 -5.25 -6.20
C PRO A 18 -1.39 -4.33 -5.37
N ILE A 19 -1.43 -3.04 -5.68
CA ILE A 19 -2.29 -2.07 -5.00
C ILE A 19 -3.75 -2.36 -5.34
N ILE A 20 -4.07 -2.55 -6.63
CA ILE A 20 -5.43 -2.86 -7.09
C ILE A 20 -5.93 -4.16 -6.47
N LEU A 21 -5.11 -5.20 -6.45
CA LEU A 21 -5.43 -6.47 -5.79
C LEU A 21 -5.71 -6.28 -4.30
N SER A 22 -4.88 -5.49 -3.62
CA SER A 22 -5.09 -5.19 -2.19
C SER A 22 -6.43 -4.51 -1.95
N LEU A 23 -6.82 -3.55 -2.79
CA LEU A 23 -8.11 -2.87 -2.68
C LEU A 23 -9.29 -3.82 -2.94
N ILE A 24 -9.19 -4.68 -3.96
CA ILE A 24 -10.22 -5.69 -4.26
C ILE A 24 -10.38 -6.64 -3.07
N PHE A 25 -9.29 -7.12 -2.49
CA PHE A 25 -9.34 -8.01 -1.33
C PHE A 25 -9.91 -7.34 -0.09
N ILE A 26 -9.65 -6.05 0.12
CA ILE A 26 -10.28 -5.28 1.20
C ILE A 26 -11.80 -5.28 1.05
N VAL A 27 -12.29 -4.91 -0.13
CA VAL A 27 -13.73 -4.89 -0.40
C VAL A 27 -14.34 -6.27 -0.18
N THR A 28 -13.69 -7.30 -0.71
CA THR A 28 -14.15 -8.70 -0.57
C THR A 28 -14.13 -9.18 0.89
N PHE A 29 -13.11 -8.77 1.67
CA PHE A 29 -13.03 -9.09 3.10
C PHE A 29 -14.24 -8.56 3.87
N PHE A 30 -14.66 -7.33 3.61
CA PHE A 30 -15.82 -6.74 4.30
C PHE A 30 -17.18 -7.27 3.80
N GLN A 31 -17.23 -7.78 2.56
CA GLN A 31 -18.45 -8.34 1.98
C GLN A 31 -18.67 -9.81 2.34
N SER A 32 -17.62 -10.59 2.49
CA SER A 32 -17.72 -12.05 2.63
C SER A 32 -17.07 -12.57 3.91
N LYS A 33 -17.90 -13.01 4.87
CA LYS A 33 -17.41 -13.67 6.09
C LYS A 33 -16.68 -14.99 5.82
N LYS A 34 -17.04 -15.72 4.76
CA LYS A 34 -16.43 -17.02 4.42
C LYS A 34 -15.03 -16.87 3.84
N ALA A 35 -14.80 -15.83 3.05
CA ALA A 35 -13.53 -15.60 2.38
C ALA A 35 -12.49 -14.86 3.28
N SER A 36 -12.89 -14.37 4.46
CA SER A 36 -12.08 -13.47 5.27
C SER A 36 -10.69 -14.05 5.61
N ARG A 37 -10.61 -15.32 6.02
CA ARG A 37 -9.32 -15.94 6.37
C ARG A 37 -8.42 -16.17 5.16
N ILE A 38 -8.99 -16.59 4.03
CA ILE A 38 -8.24 -16.77 2.79
C ILE A 38 -7.64 -15.44 2.36
N ILE A 39 -8.42 -14.36 2.44
CA ILE A 39 -7.97 -13.01 2.11
C ILE A 39 -6.83 -12.56 3.03
N LEU A 40 -6.96 -12.77 4.35
CA LEU A 40 -5.89 -12.44 5.28
C LEU A 40 -4.61 -13.25 5.01
N PHE A 41 -4.74 -14.50 4.59
CA PHE A 41 -3.60 -15.32 4.20
C PHE A 41 -2.93 -14.79 2.91
N ILE A 42 -3.73 -14.32 1.94
CA ILE A 42 -3.22 -13.68 0.72
C ILE A 42 -2.56 -12.33 1.05
N PHE A 43 -3.07 -11.55 2.00
CA PHE A 43 -2.40 -10.33 2.45
C PHE A 43 -1.01 -10.60 3.03
N GLY A 44 -0.85 -11.70 3.77
CA GLY A 44 0.48 -12.13 4.21
C GLY A 44 1.43 -12.36 3.03
N PHE A 45 0.97 -13.04 1.98
CA PHE A 45 1.73 -13.22 0.74
C PHE A 45 2.05 -11.89 0.05
N LEU A 46 1.04 -11.02 -0.10
CA LEU A 46 1.22 -9.72 -0.74
C LEU A 46 2.20 -8.81 0.00
N SER A 47 2.37 -8.98 1.32
CA SER A 47 3.30 -8.16 2.11
C SER A 47 4.73 -8.25 1.60
N ILE A 48 5.15 -9.41 1.15
CA ILE A 48 6.50 -9.62 0.60
C ILE A 48 6.51 -9.64 -0.93
N ALA A 49 5.56 -10.29 -1.58
CA ALA A 49 5.50 -10.39 -3.03
C ALA A 49 5.41 -9.03 -3.72
N SER A 50 4.72 -8.05 -3.12
CA SER A 50 4.62 -6.70 -3.64
C SER A 50 5.96 -5.95 -3.63
N LEU A 51 6.84 -6.23 -2.67
CA LEU A 51 8.19 -5.65 -2.61
C LEU A 51 9.07 -6.18 -3.75
N PHE A 52 8.91 -7.46 -4.12
CA PHE A 52 9.58 -8.03 -5.30
C PHE A 52 9.03 -7.49 -6.61
N TRP A 53 7.74 -7.13 -6.63
CA TRP A 53 7.11 -6.53 -7.81
C TRP A 53 7.60 -5.11 -8.07
N GLY A 54 7.82 -4.34 -7.00
CA GLY A 54 8.35 -2.99 -7.04
C GLY A 54 8.36 -2.40 -5.65
N ILE A 55 9.53 -1.92 -5.19
CA ILE A 55 9.73 -1.48 -3.80
C ILE A 55 8.78 -0.34 -3.43
N ASP A 56 8.58 0.64 -4.30
CA ASP A 56 7.69 1.78 -4.11
C ASP A 56 6.22 1.33 -3.90
N ARG A 57 5.73 0.46 -4.75
CA ARG A 57 4.37 -0.08 -4.66
C ARG A 57 4.23 -1.10 -3.53
N GLY A 58 5.28 -1.86 -3.28
CA GLY A 58 5.34 -2.77 -2.15
C GLY A 58 5.24 -2.06 -0.80
N LEU A 59 5.85 -0.89 -0.66
CA LEU A 59 5.70 -0.06 0.54
C LEU A 59 4.25 0.39 0.72
N VAL A 60 3.57 0.84 -0.34
CA VAL A 60 2.14 1.22 -0.28
C VAL A 60 1.27 0.05 0.15
N VAL A 61 1.49 -1.14 -0.42
CA VAL A 61 0.75 -2.36 -0.03
C VAL A 61 1.00 -2.70 1.44
N ASN A 62 2.23 -2.60 1.92
CA ASN A 62 2.54 -2.84 3.33
C ASN A 62 1.92 -1.79 4.26
N LEU A 63 1.84 -0.52 3.86
CA LEU A 63 1.08 0.49 4.61
C LEU A 63 -0.41 0.14 4.70
N ILE A 64 -1.01 -0.37 3.63
CA ILE A 64 -2.40 -0.88 3.65
C ILE A 64 -2.52 -2.04 4.64
N ILE A 65 -1.60 -2.99 4.64
CA ILE A 65 -1.59 -4.14 5.56
C ILE A 65 -1.42 -3.70 7.01
N ILE A 66 -0.52 -2.76 7.29
CA ILE A 66 -0.35 -2.16 8.62
C ILE A 66 -1.64 -1.47 9.06
N SER A 67 -2.31 -0.76 8.16
CA SER A 67 -3.62 -0.15 8.43
C SER A 67 -4.66 -1.20 8.84
N PHE A 68 -4.64 -2.39 8.22
CA PHE A 68 -5.49 -3.51 8.60
C PHE A 68 -5.16 -4.06 9.99
N LEU A 69 -3.87 -4.22 10.31
CA LEU A 69 -3.44 -4.65 11.65
C LEU A 69 -3.91 -3.66 12.73
N LEU A 70 -3.72 -2.38 12.50
CA LEU A 70 -4.17 -1.33 13.42
C LEU A 70 -5.70 -1.29 13.54
N PHE A 71 -6.42 -1.48 12.43
CA PHE A 71 -7.88 -1.59 12.43
C PHE A 71 -8.35 -2.74 13.32
N PHE A 72 -7.76 -3.94 13.22
CA PHE A 72 -8.11 -5.06 14.07
C PHE A 72 -7.75 -4.83 15.53
N LEU A 73 -6.62 -4.17 15.80
CA LEU A 73 -6.19 -3.81 17.15
C LEU A 73 -7.20 -2.86 17.82
N ILE A 74 -7.60 -1.78 17.14
CA ILE A 74 -8.56 -0.79 17.63
C ILE A 74 -9.94 -1.42 17.86
N ARG A 75 -10.37 -2.32 16.95
CA ARG A 75 -11.63 -3.05 17.09
C ARG A 75 -11.57 -4.21 18.07
N LYS A 76 -10.40 -4.45 18.71
CA LYS A 76 -10.17 -5.57 19.63
C LYS A 76 -10.47 -6.93 19.00
N ASN A 77 -10.34 -7.04 17.68
CA ASN A 77 -10.52 -8.28 16.96
C ASN A 77 -9.19 -9.05 16.91
N TYR A 78 -8.76 -9.52 18.08
CA TYR A 78 -7.45 -10.17 18.26
C TYR A 78 -7.29 -11.44 17.43
N ARG A 79 -8.38 -12.13 17.12
CA ARG A 79 -8.34 -13.36 16.31
C ARG A 79 -7.84 -13.09 14.91
N GLU A 80 -8.39 -12.08 14.24
CA GLU A 80 -8.01 -11.71 12.87
C GLU A 80 -6.64 -11.01 12.88
N LEU A 81 -6.33 -10.25 13.92
CA LEU A 81 -5.03 -9.64 14.13
C LEU A 81 -3.92 -10.71 14.18
N ILE A 82 -4.07 -11.71 15.05
CA ILE A 82 -3.09 -12.79 15.23
C ILE A 82 -2.96 -13.58 13.92
N PHE A 83 -4.09 -13.88 13.26
CA PHE A 83 -4.06 -14.65 12.02
C PHE A 83 -3.33 -13.91 10.90
N LEU A 84 -3.56 -12.60 10.72
CA LEU A 84 -2.87 -11.79 9.73
C LEU A 84 -1.38 -11.68 10.06
N SER A 85 -1.03 -11.41 11.33
CA SER A 85 0.37 -11.34 11.76
C SER A 85 1.11 -12.66 11.52
N PHE A 86 0.48 -13.79 11.84
CA PHE A 86 1.02 -15.12 11.56
C PHE A 86 1.19 -15.36 10.06
N SER A 87 0.23 -14.96 9.24
CA SER A 87 0.32 -15.09 7.79
C SER A 87 1.48 -14.29 7.21
N ILE A 88 1.70 -13.06 7.68
CA ILE A 88 2.84 -12.24 7.27
C ILE A 88 4.15 -12.95 7.62
N LEU A 89 4.32 -13.34 8.88
CA LEU A 89 5.52 -14.03 9.33
C LEU A 89 5.77 -15.34 8.57
N PHE A 90 4.72 -16.11 8.32
CA PHE A 90 4.78 -17.34 7.54
C PHE A 90 5.32 -17.11 6.13
N TRP A 91 4.78 -16.14 5.39
CA TRP A 91 5.21 -15.87 4.03
C TRP A 91 6.60 -15.25 3.96
N TRP A 92 6.96 -14.38 4.90
CA TRP A 92 8.32 -13.86 5.00
C TRP A 92 9.33 -14.98 5.29
N PHE A 93 8.96 -15.93 6.15
CA PHE A 93 9.78 -17.13 6.41
C PHE A 93 9.90 -18.03 5.18
N VAL A 94 8.81 -18.26 4.44
CA VAL A 94 8.85 -19.04 3.19
C VAL A 94 9.78 -18.39 2.17
N PHE A 95 9.70 -17.08 1.98
CA PHE A 95 10.60 -16.36 1.07
C PHE A 95 12.06 -16.41 1.55
N TYR A 96 12.29 -16.30 2.86
CA TYR A 96 13.63 -16.51 3.43
C TYR A 96 14.19 -17.90 3.06
N LEU A 97 13.39 -18.96 3.17
CA LEU A 97 13.81 -20.30 2.80
C LEU A 97 14.08 -20.48 1.29
N ILE A 98 13.29 -19.82 0.46
CA ILE A 98 13.44 -19.88 -1.01
C ILE A 98 14.69 -19.12 -1.46
N LEU A 99 14.95 -17.95 -0.92
CA LEU A 99 16.05 -17.08 -1.33
C LEU A 99 17.38 -17.40 -0.64
N GLY A 100 17.34 -18.05 0.53
CA GLY A 100 18.55 -18.33 1.29
C GLY A 100 19.35 -17.07 1.59
N ASP A 101 20.63 -17.08 1.25
CA ASP A 101 21.55 -15.94 1.50
C ASP A 101 21.15 -14.67 0.75
N GLU A 102 20.52 -14.80 -0.42
CA GLU A 102 20.04 -13.67 -1.23
C GLU A 102 18.95 -12.84 -0.51
N PHE A 103 18.28 -13.43 0.48
CA PHE A 103 17.29 -12.71 1.28
C PHE A 103 17.89 -11.53 2.04
N THR A 104 19.08 -11.71 2.60
CA THR A 104 19.80 -10.63 3.32
C THR A 104 20.17 -9.50 2.36
N TYR A 105 20.64 -9.84 1.16
CA TYR A 105 20.93 -8.84 0.12
C TYR A 105 19.67 -8.12 -0.33
N PHE A 106 18.55 -8.83 -0.50
CA PHE A 106 17.27 -8.22 -0.84
C PHE A 106 16.83 -7.18 0.21
N ILE A 107 16.88 -7.52 1.50
CA ILE A 107 16.52 -6.59 2.58
C ILE A 107 17.46 -5.38 2.61
N SER A 108 18.78 -5.62 2.55
CA SER A 108 19.78 -4.55 2.54
C SER A 108 19.58 -3.60 1.35
N ASN A 109 19.35 -4.13 0.16
CA ASN A 109 19.10 -3.33 -1.04
C ASN A 109 17.79 -2.54 -0.93
N THR A 110 16.72 -3.14 -0.40
CA THR A 110 15.45 -2.46 -0.18
C THR A 110 15.60 -1.27 0.76
N ILE A 111 16.32 -1.43 1.88
CA ILE A 111 16.61 -0.36 2.83
C ILE A 111 17.49 0.72 2.18
N SER A 112 18.51 0.32 1.43
CA SER A 112 19.42 1.25 0.74
C SER A 112 18.66 2.09 -0.29
N ILE A 113 17.81 1.48 -1.12
CA ILE A 113 17.00 2.19 -2.11
C ILE A 113 16.07 3.20 -1.41
N TYR A 114 15.45 2.81 -0.31
CA TYR A 114 14.61 3.72 0.46
C TYR A 114 15.41 4.90 1.03
N SER A 115 16.62 4.67 1.53
CA SER A 115 17.49 5.72 2.04
C SER A 115 17.96 6.70 0.97
N TYR A 116 18.05 6.24 -0.28
CA TYR A 116 18.47 7.07 -1.43
C TYR A 116 17.33 7.59 -2.28
N ILE A 117 16.05 7.33 -1.89
CA ILE A 117 14.89 7.69 -2.71
C ILE A 117 14.80 9.19 -2.98
N SER A 118 15.18 10.03 -2.01
CA SER A 118 15.24 11.48 -2.16
C SER A 118 16.31 11.93 -3.16
N TYR A 119 17.42 11.21 -3.29
CA TYR A 119 18.45 11.49 -4.28
C TYR A 119 18.04 11.02 -5.68
N ILE A 120 17.27 9.93 -5.78
CA ILE A 120 16.79 9.37 -7.05
C ILE A 120 15.71 10.27 -7.66
N HIS A 121 14.79 10.78 -6.84
CA HIS A 121 13.68 11.64 -7.28
C HIS A 121 13.98 13.14 -7.22
N GLY A 122 15.20 13.52 -6.83
CA GLY A 122 15.61 14.91 -6.62
C GLY A 122 15.37 15.38 -5.18
N ILE A 123 16.24 16.30 -4.75
CA ILE A 123 16.26 16.85 -3.37
C ILE A 123 15.07 17.81 -3.14
N ILE A 124 14.51 18.36 -4.21
CA ILE A 124 13.43 19.34 -4.13
C ILE A 124 12.13 18.64 -4.53
N HIS A 125 11.28 18.39 -3.55
CA HIS A 125 9.91 17.96 -3.84
C HIS A 125 9.18 19.12 -4.51
N PRO A 126 8.55 18.90 -5.68
CA PRO A 126 7.80 19.95 -6.34
C PRO A 126 6.66 20.41 -5.43
N THR A 127 6.57 21.71 -5.21
CA THR A 127 5.49 22.29 -4.43
C THR A 127 4.18 22.24 -5.22
N PRO A 128 3.07 21.80 -4.61
CA PRO A 128 1.77 21.90 -5.27
C PRO A 128 1.48 23.35 -5.69
N PHE A 129 0.87 23.54 -6.87
CA PHE A 129 0.54 24.86 -7.44
C PHE A 129 1.76 25.76 -7.75
N GLY A 130 2.97 25.20 -7.82
CA GLY A 130 4.16 25.93 -8.23
C GLY A 130 4.32 26.01 -9.75
N ASP A 131 5.33 26.78 -10.18
CA ASP A 131 5.65 26.98 -11.62
C ASP A 131 6.59 25.89 -12.18
N ASP A 132 7.04 24.96 -11.36
CA ASP A 132 7.88 23.83 -11.75
C ASP A 132 7.07 22.84 -12.62
N PRO A 133 7.62 22.28 -13.70
CA PRO A 133 6.98 21.27 -14.52
C PRO A 133 6.42 20.08 -13.73
N ASP A 134 7.09 19.67 -12.62
CA ASP A 134 6.66 18.59 -11.76
C ASP A 134 5.60 19.00 -10.73
N SER A 135 5.36 20.31 -10.54
CA SER A 135 4.30 20.85 -9.67
C SER A 135 2.91 20.36 -10.06
N TYR A 136 2.69 20.09 -11.35
CA TYR A 136 1.43 19.50 -11.83
C TYR A 136 1.15 18.13 -11.19
N ARG A 137 2.17 17.28 -11.06
CA ARG A 137 2.05 15.95 -10.42
C ARG A 137 1.72 16.09 -8.94
N ALA A 138 2.44 16.95 -8.22
CA ALA A 138 2.21 17.22 -6.80
C ALA A 138 0.80 17.79 -6.56
N THR A 139 0.37 18.74 -7.40
CA THR A 139 -0.98 19.31 -7.35
C THR A 139 -2.06 18.25 -7.57
N LYS A 140 -1.91 17.41 -8.60
CA LYS A 140 -2.85 16.32 -8.89
C LYS A 140 -2.94 15.31 -7.73
N THR A 141 -1.81 14.96 -7.12
CA THR A 141 -1.76 14.06 -5.98
C THR A 141 -2.48 14.67 -4.78
N LEU A 142 -2.19 15.93 -4.45
CA LEU A 142 -2.84 16.65 -3.35
C LEU A 142 -4.37 16.73 -3.57
N LEU A 143 -4.81 17.13 -4.75
CA LEU A 143 -6.24 17.21 -5.09
C LEU A 143 -6.92 15.85 -5.00
N SER A 144 -6.24 14.77 -5.44
CA SER A 144 -6.76 13.41 -5.33
C SER A 144 -6.94 12.98 -3.87
N ILE A 145 -5.99 13.29 -3.00
CA ILE A 145 -6.07 13.00 -1.56
C ILE A 145 -7.24 13.78 -0.92
N ILE A 146 -7.36 15.06 -1.24
CA ILE A 146 -8.47 15.90 -0.75
C ILE A 146 -9.82 15.32 -1.20
N LEU A 147 -9.94 14.97 -2.49
CA LEU A 147 -11.17 14.40 -3.05
C LEU A 147 -11.53 13.09 -2.37
N ILE A 148 -10.57 12.17 -2.23
CA ILE A 148 -10.77 10.88 -1.55
C ILE A 148 -11.18 11.10 -0.09
N SER A 149 -10.56 12.06 0.59
CA SER A 149 -10.89 12.40 1.98
C SER A 149 -12.33 12.92 2.10
N ILE A 150 -12.74 13.84 1.22
CA ILE A 150 -14.11 14.36 1.19
C ILE A 150 -15.12 13.25 0.91
N LEU A 151 -14.85 12.39 -0.09
CA LEU A 151 -15.72 11.26 -0.42
C LEU A 151 -15.84 10.28 0.75
N THR A 152 -14.74 10.00 1.44
CA THR A 152 -14.71 9.09 2.60
C THR A 152 -15.49 9.67 3.78
N ILE A 153 -15.32 10.97 4.05
CA ILE A 153 -16.07 11.68 5.09
C ILE A 153 -17.57 11.66 4.76
N ASN A 154 -17.94 11.95 3.52
CA ASN A 154 -19.33 11.88 3.08
C ASN A 154 -19.92 10.47 3.26
N LEU A 155 -19.18 9.41 2.85
CA LEU A 155 -19.60 8.02 3.06
C LEU A 155 -19.76 7.67 4.55
N PHE A 156 -19.00 8.31 5.44
CA PHE A 156 -19.11 8.10 6.87
C PHE A 156 -20.39 8.71 7.44
N PHE A 157 -20.77 9.92 6.99
CA PHE A 157 -21.94 10.63 7.45
C PHE A 157 -23.26 10.18 6.79
N ILE A 158 -23.20 9.57 5.60
CA ILE A 158 -24.40 8.99 4.99
C ILE A 158 -24.78 7.73 5.79
N ASP A 159 -25.89 7.85 6.52
CA ASP A 159 -26.44 6.76 7.31
C ASP A 159 -27.15 5.73 6.39
N ASN A 160 -26.35 4.99 5.67
CA ASN A 160 -26.81 3.93 4.79
C ASN A 160 -26.47 2.60 5.46
N GLU A 161 -27.49 1.87 5.91
CA GLU A 161 -27.39 0.49 6.44
C GLU A 161 -26.63 -0.46 5.47
N LYS A 162 -26.49 -0.03 4.21
CA LYS A 162 -25.87 -0.77 3.12
C LYS A 162 -24.37 -0.98 3.29
N TYR A 163 -23.68 -0.10 4.03
CA TYR A 163 -22.23 -0.21 4.24
C TYR A 163 -21.93 -0.66 5.66
N HIS A 164 -21.24 -1.77 5.76
CA HIS A 164 -20.78 -2.29 7.05
C HIS A 164 -19.94 -1.23 7.79
N SER A 165 -20.30 -0.91 9.02
CA SER A 165 -19.63 0.14 9.84
C SER A 165 -18.11 -0.05 9.95
N GLY A 166 -17.63 -1.30 9.89
CA GLY A 166 -16.22 -1.63 9.86
C GLY A 166 -15.49 -1.15 8.61
N PHE A 167 -16.12 -1.28 7.43
CA PHE A 167 -15.54 -0.81 6.18
C PHE A 167 -15.41 0.72 6.12
N LYS A 168 -16.45 1.44 6.55
CA LYS A 168 -16.42 2.90 6.66
C LYS A 168 -15.27 3.37 7.56
N PHE A 169 -15.14 2.77 8.74
CA PHE A 169 -14.06 3.09 9.67
C PHE A 169 -12.68 2.82 9.07
N PHE A 170 -12.52 1.69 8.39
CA PHE A 170 -11.26 1.34 7.71
C PHE A 170 -10.90 2.36 6.63
N LEU A 171 -11.86 2.79 5.79
CA LEU A 171 -11.62 3.81 4.77
C LEU A 171 -11.14 5.13 5.37
N VAL A 172 -11.79 5.60 6.45
CA VAL A 172 -11.36 6.81 7.17
C VAL A 172 -9.93 6.66 7.66
N PHE A 173 -9.62 5.52 8.28
CA PHE A 173 -8.28 5.25 8.77
C PHE A 173 -7.23 5.20 7.64
N LEU A 174 -7.55 4.56 6.53
CA LEU A 174 -6.68 4.51 5.34
C LEU A 174 -6.41 5.90 4.77
N CYS A 175 -7.42 6.78 4.73
CA CYS A 175 -7.22 8.17 4.33
C CYS A 175 -6.25 8.90 5.25
N PHE A 176 -6.36 8.72 6.57
CA PHE A 176 -5.40 9.30 7.51
C PHE A 176 -3.98 8.80 7.25
N VAL A 177 -3.79 7.51 7.00
CA VAL A 177 -2.48 6.94 6.67
C VAL A 177 -1.93 7.52 5.37
N CYS A 178 -2.77 7.67 4.33
CA CYS A 178 -2.36 8.29 3.07
C CYS A 178 -1.95 9.75 3.24
N ILE A 179 -2.74 10.54 3.99
CA ILE A 179 -2.43 11.95 4.27
C ILE A 179 -1.13 12.05 5.07
N PHE A 180 -0.97 11.22 6.10
CA PHE A 180 0.23 11.21 6.91
C PHE A 180 1.47 10.83 6.08
N SER A 181 1.37 9.81 5.23
CA SER A 181 2.44 9.42 4.32
C SER A 181 2.82 10.56 3.36
N TYR A 182 1.85 11.31 2.86
CA TYR A 182 2.11 12.45 1.97
C TYR A 182 2.83 13.60 2.68
N ILE A 183 2.55 13.83 3.96
CA ILE A 183 3.21 14.90 4.75
C ILE A 183 4.66 14.52 5.07
N TYR A 184 4.95 13.23 5.21
CA TYR A 184 6.27 12.74 5.63
C TYR A 184 7.21 12.36 4.46
N VAL A 185 6.74 12.33 3.23
CA VAL A 185 7.55 12.08 2.02
C VAL A 185 7.80 13.36 1.27
#